data_d9a5b2d81c099d63f298d30a75df45a7
#
_entry.id   d9a5b2d81c099d63f298d30a75df45a7
#
_cell.length_a   1.000
_cell.length_b   1.000
_cell.length_c   1.000
_cell.angle_alpha   90.00
_cell.angle_beta   90.00
_cell.angle_gamma   90.00
#
_symmetry.space_group_name_H-M   'P 1'
#
loop_
_entity.id
_entity.type
_entity.pdbx_description
1 polymer ?
#
loop_
_entity_poly.entity_id
_entity_poly.type
_entity_poly.pdbx_seq_one_letter_code
_entity_poly.pdbx_strand_id
1 'polypeptide(L)'
;MDMAVIMIVAALASALTLYSGFGLGTILLPAFALFFPVAVAVAATGVVHLLNNLFKAGLLWRQADWRVVRRFGLAAVPAALAGAWLLARLGDTPQLFQWQAFGRDFGPTGAGLMVGLLLLLFAGLESQAWFQKLAAPPRLMPLGGLLTGFFGGLTGQQGALRSIFLLRAGLEPKAFIATGVMIAILVDLARLATYGAAYSTAAFDPAGRQEQLVLAGTLAGFGGAWTATRFLDKVTIAGLRTLVAALMAAIGLAMCAGLIG
;
A
#
# COMPACT_ATOMS: atom_id res chain seq x y z
N MET A 1 3.25 -8.60 21.50
CA MET A 1 3.99 -7.41 21.03
C MET A 1 3.59 -7.07 19.60
N ASP A 2 3.56 -8.00 18.70
CA ASP A 2 3.24 -7.84 17.26
C ASP A 2 1.84 -7.25 17.02
N MET A 3 0.83 -7.74 17.76
CA MET A 3 -0.55 -7.23 17.63
C MET A 3 -0.66 -5.75 17.98
N ALA A 4 0.01 -5.31 19.06
CA ALA A 4 0.02 -3.90 19.46
C ALA A 4 0.71 -3.02 18.41
N VAL A 5 1.83 -3.47 17.85
CA VAL A 5 2.55 -2.75 16.78
C VAL A 5 1.65 -2.59 15.54
N ILE A 6 1.06 -3.69 15.07
CA ILE A 6 0.17 -3.66 13.89
C ILE A 6 -1.04 -2.77 14.15
N MET A 7 -1.69 -2.86 15.33
CA MET A 7 -2.85 -2.03 15.67
C MET A 7 -2.50 -0.53 15.71
N ILE A 8 -1.40 -0.16 16.37
CA ILE A 8 -0.96 1.24 16.45
C ILE A 8 -0.63 1.78 15.06
N VAL A 9 0.15 1.02 14.29
CA VAL A 9 0.54 1.42 12.94
C VAL A 9 -0.68 1.53 12.02
N ALA A 10 -1.61 0.58 12.07
CA ALA A 10 -2.82 0.60 11.26
C ALA A 10 -3.74 1.76 11.63
N ALA A 11 -3.93 2.05 12.93
CA ALA A 11 -4.74 3.17 13.38
C ALA A 11 -4.16 4.51 12.93
N LEU A 12 -2.86 4.72 13.15
CA LEU A 12 -2.16 5.92 12.72
C LEU A 12 -2.18 6.07 11.20
N ALA A 13 -1.81 5.03 10.46
CA ALA A 13 -1.79 5.04 9.00
C ALA A 13 -3.17 5.34 8.41
N SER A 14 -4.23 4.76 8.97
CA SER A 14 -5.60 4.99 8.51
C SER A 14 -6.08 6.40 8.82
N ALA A 15 -5.78 6.92 10.01
CA ALA A 15 -6.06 8.29 10.37
C ALA A 15 -5.44 9.27 9.37
N LEU A 16 -4.18 9.04 9.03
CA LEU A 16 -3.41 9.88 8.14
C LEU A 16 -3.89 9.84 6.68
N THR A 17 -4.27 8.64 6.22
CA THR A 17 -4.76 8.44 4.85
C THR A 17 -6.05 9.19 4.57
N LEU A 18 -6.86 9.45 5.58
CA LEU A 18 -8.11 10.21 5.40
C LEU A 18 -7.84 11.64 4.92
N TYR A 19 -6.73 12.24 5.33
CA TYR A 19 -6.37 13.63 4.99
C TYR A 19 -5.41 13.74 3.81
N SER A 20 -4.44 12.82 3.71
CA SER A 20 -3.46 12.83 2.63
C SER A 20 -3.99 12.16 1.35
N GLY A 21 -5.04 11.35 1.45
CA GLY A 21 -5.55 10.54 0.35
C GLY A 21 -4.67 9.35 -0.03
N PHE A 22 -3.52 9.17 0.64
CA PHE A 22 -2.55 8.08 0.39
C PHE A 22 -1.76 7.75 1.67
N GLY A 23 -1.15 6.57 1.72
CA GLY A 23 -0.19 6.20 2.77
C GLY A 23 -0.54 4.98 3.62
N LEU A 24 -1.79 4.49 3.65
CA LEU A 24 -2.12 3.32 4.47
C LEU A 24 -1.29 2.09 4.06
N GLY A 25 -1.30 1.75 2.78
CA GLY A 25 -0.52 0.62 2.26
C GLY A 25 0.99 0.82 2.42
N THR A 26 1.45 2.05 2.24
CA THR A 26 2.86 2.43 2.34
C THR A 26 3.42 2.27 3.75
N ILE A 27 2.61 2.59 4.78
CA ILE A 27 3.00 2.51 6.18
C ILE A 27 2.80 1.11 6.74
N LEU A 28 1.74 0.42 6.31
CA LEU A 28 1.35 -0.86 6.88
C LEU A 28 2.19 -2.02 6.36
N LEU A 29 2.64 -1.95 5.10
CA LEU A 29 3.51 -2.96 4.51
C LEU A 29 4.81 -3.17 5.32
N PRO A 30 5.58 -2.11 5.64
CA PRO A 30 6.74 -2.25 6.54
C PRO A 30 6.43 -2.94 7.86
N ALA A 31 5.30 -2.61 8.48
CA ALA A 31 4.92 -3.21 9.76
C ALA A 31 4.62 -4.70 9.66
N PHE A 32 3.90 -5.14 8.61
CA PHE A 32 3.66 -6.56 8.37
C PHE A 32 4.94 -7.31 7.98
N ALA A 33 5.84 -6.69 7.22
CA ALA A 33 7.07 -7.31 6.77
C ALA A 33 8.07 -7.61 7.91
N LEU A 34 7.89 -7.00 9.09
CA LEU A 34 8.64 -7.38 10.30
C LEU A 34 8.26 -8.76 10.83
N PHE A 35 7.08 -9.27 10.49
CA PHE A 35 6.50 -10.48 11.09
C PHE A 35 6.19 -11.57 10.07
N PHE A 36 6.16 -11.23 8.78
CA PHE A 36 5.74 -12.12 7.69
C PHE A 36 6.70 -12.07 6.50
N PRO A 37 6.81 -13.16 5.72
CA PRO A 37 7.44 -13.11 4.42
C PRO A 37 6.84 -12.00 3.55
N VAL A 38 7.65 -11.36 2.70
CA VAL A 38 7.28 -10.15 1.94
C VAL A 38 5.97 -10.32 1.17
N ALA A 39 5.81 -11.44 0.47
CA ALA A 39 4.61 -11.68 -0.33
C ALA A 39 3.32 -11.74 0.53
N VAL A 40 3.42 -12.37 1.71
CA VAL A 40 2.34 -12.43 2.69
C VAL A 40 2.07 -11.04 3.31
N ALA A 41 3.12 -10.29 3.63
CA ALA A 41 3.00 -8.92 4.15
C ALA A 41 2.29 -7.99 3.17
N VAL A 42 2.59 -8.10 1.86
CA VAL A 42 1.92 -7.33 0.80
C VAL A 42 0.45 -7.74 0.69
N ALA A 43 0.14 -9.03 0.74
CA ALA A 43 -1.25 -9.54 0.71
C ALA A 43 -2.04 -9.08 1.94
N ALA A 44 -1.50 -9.24 3.15
CA ALA A 44 -2.11 -8.80 4.40
C ALA A 44 -2.40 -7.29 4.40
N THR A 45 -1.42 -6.50 3.96
CA THR A 45 -1.60 -5.04 3.75
C THR A 45 -2.74 -4.78 2.78
N GLY A 46 -2.85 -5.58 1.71
CA GLY A 46 -3.92 -5.48 0.72
C GLY A 46 -5.31 -5.67 1.31
N VAL A 47 -5.48 -6.66 2.17
CA VAL A 47 -6.75 -6.93 2.84
C VAL A 47 -7.16 -5.77 3.73
N VAL A 48 -6.26 -5.31 4.62
CA VAL A 48 -6.54 -4.16 5.50
C VAL A 48 -6.86 -2.91 4.69
N HIS A 49 -6.11 -2.66 3.60
CA HIS A 49 -6.30 -1.50 2.73
C HIS A 49 -7.65 -1.56 2.00
N LEU A 50 -8.02 -2.72 1.46
CA LEU A 50 -9.33 -2.93 0.83
C LEU A 50 -10.47 -2.68 1.81
N LEU A 51 -10.44 -3.32 2.99
CA LEU A 51 -11.50 -3.18 3.99
C LEU A 51 -11.64 -1.73 4.47
N ASN A 52 -10.52 -1.04 4.68
CA ASN A 52 -10.53 0.38 5.03
C ASN A 52 -11.11 1.26 3.90
N ASN A 53 -10.79 0.96 2.64
CA ASN A 53 -11.38 1.69 1.51
C ASN A 53 -12.87 1.35 1.31
N LEU A 54 -13.31 0.12 1.56
CA LEU A 54 -14.74 -0.23 1.55
C LEU A 54 -15.52 0.55 2.62
N PHE A 55 -14.95 0.67 3.83
CA PHE A 55 -15.53 1.52 4.87
C PHE A 55 -15.67 2.99 4.41
N LYS A 56 -14.61 3.56 3.83
CA LYS A 56 -14.63 4.94 3.27
C LYS A 56 -15.60 5.07 2.11
N ALA A 57 -15.70 4.04 1.26
CA ALA A 57 -16.63 4.02 0.14
C ALA A 57 -18.08 4.08 0.64
N GLY A 58 -18.43 3.37 1.71
CA GLY A 58 -19.76 3.45 2.33
C GLY A 58 -20.17 4.88 2.67
N LEU A 59 -19.20 5.74 3.01
CA LEU A 59 -19.44 7.15 3.35
C LEU A 59 -19.40 8.10 2.16
N LEU A 60 -18.59 7.79 1.12
CA LEU A 60 -18.18 8.76 0.10
C LEU A 60 -18.51 8.37 -1.34
N TRP A 61 -19.02 7.17 -1.62
CA TRP A 61 -19.18 6.65 -2.99
C TRP A 61 -20.03 7.53 -3.91
N ARG A 62 -21.01 8.28 -3.33
CA ARG A 62 -21.87 9.18 -4.09
C ARG A 62 -21.15 10.42 -4.63
N GLN A 63 -20.02 10.80 -4.01
CA GLN A 63 -19.21 11.94 -4.44
C GLN A 63 -18.16 11.54 -5.49
N ALA A 64 -17.98 10.24 -5.79
CA ALA A 64 -17.01 9.78 -6.75
C ALA A 64 -17.37 10.19 -8.18
N ASP A 65 -16.37 10.67 -8.93
CA ASP A 65 -16.50 10.87 -10.37
C ASP A 65 -16.28 9.54 -11.11
N TRP A 66 -17.39 8.89 -11.44
CA TRP A 66 -17.38 7.59 -12.10
C TRP A 66 -16.81 7.62 -13.52
N ARG A 67 -16.74 8.76 -14.18
CA ARG A 67 -16.08 8.92 -15.49
C ARG A 67 -14.57 8.78 -15.29
N VAL A 68 -14.03 9.45 -14.29
CA VAL A 68 -12.61 9.35 -13.92
C VAL A 68 -12.29 7.93 -13.43
N VAL A 69 -13.12 7.35 -12.55
CA VAL A 69 -12.94 5.96 -12.07
C VAL A 69 -12.85 4.99 -13.24
N ARG A 70 -13.76 5.06 -14.21
CA ARG A 70 -13.73 4.18 -15.38
C ARG A 70 -12.48 4.39 -16.23
N ARG A 71 -12.17 5.65 -16.56
CA ARG A 71 -11.03 5.98 -17.43
C ARG A 71 -9.69 5.56 -16.85
N PHE A 72 -9.55 5.68 -15.54
CA PHE A 72 -8.36 5.28 -14.79
C PHE A 72 -8.35 3.77 -14.52
N GLY A 73 -9.47 3.23 -14.04
CA GLY A 73 -9.63 1.85 -13.61
C GLY A 73 -9.48 0.83 -14.72
N LEU A 74 -9.96 1.14 -15.95
CA LEU A 74 -9.79 0.25 -17.11
C LEU A 74 -8.31 -0.07 -17.39
N ALA A 75 -7.41 0.87 -17.16
CA ALA A 75 -5.98 0.65 -17.30
C ALA A 75 -5.35 0.09 -16.00
N ALA A 76 -5.87 0.50 -14.84
CA ALA A 76 -5.31 0.12 -13.55
C ALA A 76 -5.56 -1.36 -13.21
N VAL A 77 -6.73 -1.92 -13.52
CA VAL A 77 -7.08 -3.30 -13.19
C VAL A 77 -6.15 -4.31 -13.86
N PRO A 78 -5.98 -4.32 -15.20
CA PRO A 78 -5.07 -5.28 -15.84
C PRO A 78 -3.60 -5.06 -15.41
N ALA A 79 -3.19 -3.82 -15.18
CA ALA A 79 -1.85 -3.54 -14.67
C ALA A 79 -1.66 -4.04 -13.23
N ALA A 80 -2.69 -3.97 -12.38
CA ALA A 80 -2.64 -4.51 -11.03
C ALA A 80 -2.56 -6.04 -11.01
N LEU A 81 -3.29 -6.72 -11.90
CA LEU A 81 -3.15 -8.16 -12.09
C LEU A 81 -1.72 -8.54 -12.50
N ALA A 82 -1.13 -7.80 -13.45
CA ALA A 82 0.25 -8.02 -13.89
C ALA A 82 1.28 -7.79 -12.77
N GLY A 83 1.14 -6.70 -12.00
CA GLY A 83 2.02 -6.42 -10.86
C GLY A 83 1.92 -7.48 -9.76
N ALA A 84 0.70 -7.90 -9.43
CA ALA A 84 0.44 -8.94 -8.44
C ALA A 84 0.96 -10.31 -8.90
N TRP A 85 0.79 -10.64 -10.18
CA TRP A 85 1.36 -11.86 -10.77
C TRP A 85 2.88 -11.88 -10.68
N LEU A 86 3.53 -10.75 -10.98
CA LEU A 86 4.98 -10.62 -10.87
C LEU A 86 5.44 -10.85 -9.42
N LEU A 87 4.77 -10.25 -8.43
CA LEU A 87 5.10 -10.50 -7.02
C LEU A 87 4.94 -11.97 -6.65
N ALA A 88 3.85 -12.62 -7.06
CA ALA A 88 3.62 -14.03 -6.79
C ALA A 88 4.74 -14.90 -7.36
N ARG A 89 5.20 -14.62 -8.58
CA ARG A 89 6.33 -15.33 -9.20
C ARG A 89 7.66 -15.11 -8.47
N LEU A 90 7.89 -13.91 -7.95
CA LEU A 90 9.09 -13.59 -7.18
C LEU A 90 9.04 -14.15 -5.77
N GLY A 91 7.86 -14.38 -5.22
CA GLY A 91 7.68 -14.98 -3.89
C GLY A 91 8.20 -16.41 -3.79
N ASP A 92 8.16 -17.15 -4.90
CA ASP A 92 8.63 -18.55 -4.98
C ASP A 92 10.14 -18.65 -5.29
N THR A 93 10.85 -17.52 -5.42
CA THR A 93 12.28 -17.55 -5.74
C THR A 93 13.13 -17.83 -4.49
N PRO A 94 14.19 -18.65 -4.61
CA PRO A 94 15.13 -18.83 -3.51
C PRO A 94 15.88 -17.52 -3.23
N GLN A 95 16.66 -17.53 -2.14
CA GLN A 95 17.54 -16.41 -1.84
C GLN A 95 18.53 -16.19 -3.00
N LEU A 96 18.66 -14.94 -3.44
CA LEU A 96 19.48 -14.58 -4.61
C LEU A 96 20.97 -14.65 -4.30
N PHE A 97 21.36 -14.32 -3.07
CA PHE A 97 22.70 -14.46 -2.53
C PHE A 97 22.61 -14.60 -1.02
N GLN A 98 23.68 -15.11 -0.41
CA GLN A 98 23.78 -15.28 1.04
C GLN A 98 25.02 -14.57 1.56
N TRP A 99 24.91 -14.00 2.74
CA TRP A 99 26.01 -13.42 3.48
C TRP A 99 25.84 -13.70 4.97
N GLN A 100 26.95 -13.72 5.70
CA GLN A 100 26.94 -14.07 7.12
C GLN A 100 27.32 -12.87 7.98
N ALA A 101 26.56 -12.66 9.04
CA ALA A 101 26.89 -11.71 10.11
C ALA A 101 26.34 -12.21 11.44
N PHE A 102 27.07 -11.95 12.51
CA PHE A 102 26.66 -12.32 13.88
C PHE A 102 26.28 -13.80 14.05
N GLY A 103 26.91 -14.69 13.27
CA GLY A 103 26.63 -16.14 13.30
C GLY A 103 25.28 -16.54 12.68
N ARG A 104 24.69 -15.69 11.84
CA ARG A 104 23.44 -15.95 11.11
C ARG A 104 23.65 -15.73 9.63
N ASP A 105 22.91 -16.52 8.83
CA ASP A 105 22.85 -16.37 7.39
C ASP A 105 21.71 -15.40 7.04
N PHE A 106 22.01 -14.46 6.16
CA PHE A 106 21.10 -13.49 5.61
C PHE A 106 21.12 -13.56 4.09
N GLY A 107 20.01 -13.17 3.45
CA GLY A 107 19.96 -13.11 1.99
C GLY A 107 18.59 -12.72 1.50
N PRO A 108 18.50 -11.76 0.57
CA PRO A 108 17.22 -11.32 0.04
C PRO A 108 16.62 -12.37 -0.91
N THR A 109 15.32 -12.59 -0.80
CA THR A 109 14.52 -13.27 -1.84
C THR A 109 14.28 -12.31 -3.01
N GLY A 110 13.86 -12.84 -4.17
CA GLY A 110 13.49 -11.99 -5.31
C GLY A 110 12.38 -11.00 -4.98
N ALA A 111 11.37 -11.43 -4.23
CA ALA A 111 10.30 -10.55 -3.74
C ALA A 111 10.84 -9.51 -2.76
N GLY A 112 11.67 -9.91 -1.81
CA GLY A 112 12.28 -9.01 -0.82
C GLY A 112 13.11 -7.91 -1.47
N LEU A 113 13.98 -8.28 -2.42
CA LEU A 113 14.80 -7.32 -3.15
C LEU A 113 13.94 -6.35 -3.98
N MET A 114 12.98 -6.87 -4.75
CA MET A 114 12.10 -6.04 -5.58
C MET A 114 11.28 -5.06 -4.74
N VAL A 115 10.61 -5.54 -3.70
CA VAL A 115 9.79 -4.69 -2.81
C VAL A 115 10.67 -3.70 -2.06
N GLY A 116 11.84 -4.13 -1.56
CA GLY A 116 12.80 -3.27 -0.88
C GLY A 116 13.29 -2.11 -1.76
N LEU A 117 13.69 -2.39 -3.00
CA LEU A 117 14.10 -1.37 -3.96
C LEU A 117 12.98 -0.39 -4.28
N LEU A 118 11.74 -0.88 -4.44
CA LEU A 118 10.59 -0.01 -4.67
C LEU A 118 10.24 0.85 -3.45
N LEU A 119 10.37 0.30 -2.23
CA LEU A 119 10.24 1.10 -1.00
C LEU A 119 11.25 2.24 -0.96
N LEU A 120 12.53 1.95 -1.29
CA LEU A 120 13.58 2.96 -1.35
C LEU A 120 13.31 4.02 -2.43
N LEU A 121 12.90 3.59 -3.61
CA LEU A 121 12.55 4.48 -4.72
C LEU A 121 11.41 5.43 -4.30
N PHE A 122 10.31 4.89 -3.77
CA PHE A 122 9.16 5.71 -3.37
C PHE A 122 9.46 6.58 -2.15
N ALA A 123 10.24 6.09 -1.17
CA ALA A 123 10.72 6.92 -0.07
C ALA A 123 11.52 8.12 -0.57
N GLY A 124 12.42 7.89 -1.52
CA GLY A 124 13.19 8.94 -2.17
C GLY A 124 12.32 9.92 -2.95
N LEU A 125 11.41 9.42 -3.79
CA LEU A 125 10.52 10.28 -4.59
C LEU A 125 9.56 11.10 -3.72
N GLU A 126 8.90 10.48 -2.75
CA GLU A 126 7.92 11.15 -1.88
C GLU A 126 8.57 12.20 -0.96
N SER A 127 9.86 12.07 -0.68
CA SER A 127 10.63 13.07 0.08
C SER A 127 10.93 14.32 -0.74
N GLN A 128 10.84 14.26 -2.07
CA GLN A 128 11.20 15.38 -2.94
C GLN A 128 10.03 16.37 -3.11
N ALA A 129 10.30 17.64 -2.87
CA ALA A 129 9.30 18.69 -3.02
C ALA A 129 8.76 18.83 -4.46
N TRP A 130 9.59 18.55 -5.46
CA TRP A 130 9.18 18.57 -6.86
C TRP A 130 8.19 17.44 -7.18
N PHE A 131 8.42 16.23 -6.65
CA PHE A 131 7.54 15.08 -6.85
C PHE A 131 6.15 15.32 -6.26
N GLN A 132 6.10 15.93 -5.06
CA GLN A 132 4.85 16.28 -4.39
C GLN A 132 4.02 17.33 -5.14
N LYS A 133 4.67 18.14 -5.97
CA LYS A 133 4.04 19.16 -6.82
C LYS A 133 3.68 18.66 -8.22
N LEU A 134 4.06 17.41 -8.55
CA LEU A 134 3.72 16.82 -9.83
C LEU A 134 2.22 16.70 -10.00
N ALA A 135 1.74 17.18 -11.15
CA ALA A 135 0.33 17.05 -11.53
C ALA A 135 0.24 16.85 -13.04
N ALA A 136 -0.17 15.66 -13.44
CA ALA A 136 -0.25 15.26 -14.84
C ALA A 136 -1.54 15.76 -15.50
N PRO A 137 -1.51 16.10 -16.80
CA PRO A 137 -2.71 16.52 -17.52
C PRO A 137 -3.72 15.34 -17.64
N PRO A 138 -5.04 15.63 -17.69
CA PRO A 138 -6.09 14.60 -17.70
C PRO A 138 -6.01 13.60 -18.86
N ARG A 139 -5.37 13.99 -19.97
CA ARG A 139 -5.13 13.08 -21.11
C ARG A 139 -4.27 11.86 -20.74
N LEU A 140 -3.43 11.98 -19.73
CA LEU A 140 -2.52 10.91 -19.25
C LEU A 140 -3.17 10.00 -18.18
N MET A 141 -4.47 10.13 -17.89
CA MET A 141 -5.15 9.25 -16.92
C MET A 141 -4.98 7.75 -17.19
N PRO A 142 -5.04 7.25 -18.44
CA PRO A 142 -4.78 5.84 -18.68
C PRO A 142 -3.36 5.42 -18.31
N LEU A 143 -2.35 6.25 -18.58
CA LEU A 143 -0.97 6.03 -18.13
C LEU A 143 -0.88 6.02 -16.60
N GLY A 144 -1.59 6.95 -15.96
CA GLY A 144 -1.72 6.97 -14.50
C GLY A 144 -2.33 5.68 -13.96
N GLY A 145 -3.35 5.17 -14.62
CA GLY A 145 -3.95 3.88 -14.31
C GLY A 145 -2.94 2.73 -14.43
N LEU A 146 -2.22 2.64 -15.55
CA LEU A 146 -1.19 1.61 -15.76
C LEU A 146 -0.12 1.63 -14.67
N LEU A 147 0.48 2.79 -14.40
CA LEU A 147 1.52 2.93 -13.38
C LEU A 147 1.00 2.64 -11.97
N THR A 148 -0.12 3.26 -11.62
CA THR A 148 -0.74 3.07 -10.29
C THR A 148 -1.20 1.63 -10.08
N GLY A 149 -1.79 1.01 -11.10
CA GLY A 149 -2.23 -0.37 -11.05
C GLY A 149 -1.04 -1.32 -10.90
N PHE A 150 -0.01 -1.19 -11.74
CA PHE A 150 1.16 -2.06 -11.70
C PHE A 150 1.88 -2.01 -10.34
N PHE A 151 2.26 -0.83 -9.87
CA PHE A 151 2.93 -0.68 -8.58
C PHE A 151 1.98 -0.97 -7.40
N GLY A 152 0.70 -0.63 -7.53
CA GLY A 152 -0.33 -1.00 -6.57
C GLY A 152 -0.51 -2.51 -6.45
N GLY A 153 -0.50 -3.24 -7.57
CA GLY A 153 -0.54 -4.69 -7.62
C GLY A 153 0.73 -5.33 -7.09
N LEU A 154 1.89 -4.76 -7.37
CA LEU A 154 3.19 -5.32 -7.01
C LEU A 154 3.51 -5.13 -5.52
N THR A 155 3.29 -3.93 -4.97
CA THR A 155 3.70 -3.57 -3.60
C THR A 155 2.62 -2.92 -2.76
N GLY A 156 1.48 -2.58 -3.36
CA GLY A 156 0.44 -1.79 -2.71
C GLY A 156 0.67 -0.27 -2.73
N GLN A 157 1.76 0.19 -3.33
CA GLN A 157 2.09 1.62 -3.41
C GLN A 157 1.37 2.30 -4.59
N GLN A 158 0.12 2.66 -4.37
CA GLN A 158 -0.73 3.24 -5.41
C GLN A 158 -1.11 4.70 -5.16
N GLY A 159 -1.04 5.16 -3.91
CA GLY A 159 -1.64 6.43 -3.49
C GLY A 159 -0.96 7.66 -4.08
N ALA A 160 0.35 7.77 -3.95
CA ALA A 160 1.13 8.91 -4.43
C ALA A 160 1.04 9.05 -5.96
N LEU A 161 1.25 7.95 -6.69
CA LEU A 161 1.14 7.93 -8.14
C LEU A 161 -0.26 8.34 -8.61
N ARG A 162 -1.31 7.78 -8.03
CA ARG A 162 -2.70 8.13 -8.34
C ARG A 162 -2.96 9.62 -8.16
N SER A 163 -2.47 10.20 -7.08
CA SER A 163 -2.67 11.62 -6.76
C SER A 163 -2.12 12.53 -7.85
N ILE A 164 -0.96 12.22 -8.44
CA ILE A 164 -0.35 12.99 -9.54
C ILE A 164 -1.33 13.17 -10.72
N PHE A 165 -2.09 12.13 -11.04
CA PHE A 165 -3.01 12.15 -12.18
C PHE A 165 -4.39 12.69 -11.83
N LEU A 166 -4.82 12.59 -10.57
CA LEU A 166 -6.11 13.11 -10.12
C LEU A 166 -6.08 14.60 -9.79
N LEU A 167 -4.92 15.17 -9.43
CA LEU A 167 -4.80 16.58 -9.03
C LEU A 167 -5.29 17.57 -10.08
N ARG A 168 -5.14 17.26 -11.36
CA ARG A 168 -5.64 18.10 -12.49
C ARG A 168 -6.93 17.59 -13.12
N ALA A 169 -7.63 16.68 -12.47
CA ALA A 169 -8.90 16.16 -12.96
C ALA A 169 -10.08 17.13 -12.79
N GLY A 170 -9.89 18.28 -12.13
CA GLY A 170 -10.95 19.26 -11.85
C GLY A 170 -11.93 18.77 -10.78
N LEU A 171 -11.50 17.89 -9.89
CA LEU A 171 -12.34 17.32 -8.84
C LEU A 171 -12.35 18.21 -7.60
N GLU A 172 -13.53 18.43 -7.04
CA GLU A 172 -13.71 18.97 -5.70
C GLU A 172 -12.99 18.07 -4.66
N PRO A 173 -12.54 18.60 -3.50
CA PRO A 173 -11.78 17.81 -2.52
C PRO A 173 -12.45 16.51 -2.09
N LYS A 174 -13.77 16.52 -1.86
CA LYS A 174 -14.52 15.31 -1.50
C LYS A 174 -14.61 14.32 -2.66
N ALA A 175 -14.80 14.80 -3.88
CA ALA A 175 -14.82 13.98 -5.09
C ALA A 175 -13.44 13.39 -5.38
N PHE A 176 -12.36 14.13 -5.15
CA PHE A 176 -10.98 13.63 -5.27
C PHE A 176 -10.73 12.42 -4.35
N ILE A 177 -11.10 12.55 -3.07
CA ILE A 177 -10.95 11.45 -2.10
C ILE A 177 -11.84 10.27 -2.50
N ALA A 178 -13.13 10.50 -2.78
CA ALA A 178 -14.08 9.46 -3.15
C ALA A 178 -13.65 8.71 -4.42
N THR A 179 -13.25 9.42 -5.48
CA THR A 179 -12.75 8.85 -6.73
C THR A 179 -11.48 8.03 -6.48
N GLY A 180 -10.57 8.54 -5.67
CA GLY A 180 -9.36 7.83 -5.26
C GLY A 180 -9.65 6.54 -4.50
N VAL A 181 -10.62 6.55 -3.61
CA VAL A 181 -11.09 5.36 -2.86
C VAL A 181 -11.66 4.31 -3.82
N MET A 182 -12.51 4.70 -4.78
CA MET A 182 -13.07 3.76 -5.76
C MET A 182 -11.99 3.10 -6.63
N ILE A 183 -11.01 3.88 -7.09
CA ILE A 183 -9.87 3.34 -7.86
C ILE A 183 -9.04 2.39 -6.99
N ALA A 184 -8.81 2.74 -5.72
CA ALA A 184 -8.06 1.89 -4.80
C ALA A 184 -8.74 0.53 -4.60
N ILE A 185 -10.05 0.50 -4.43
CA ILE A 185 -10.83 -0.74 -4.32
C ILE A 185 -10.65 -1.62 -5.56
N LEU A 186 -10.71 -1.04 -6.76
CA LEU A 186 -10.52 -1.81 -8.01
C LEU A 186 -9.14 -2.45 -8.07
N VAL A 187 -8.09 -1.71 -7.73
CA VAL A 187 -6.70 -2.21 -7.69
C VAL A 187 -6.54 -3.28 -6.62
N ASP A 188 -7.09 -3.06 -5.43
CA ASP A 188 -6.99 -4.02 -4.31
C ASP A 188 -7.74 -5.32 -4.62
N LEU A 189 -8.93 -5.25 -5.21
CA LEU A 189 -9.68 -6.44 -5.65
C LEU A 189 -8.89 -7.23 -6.70
N ALA A 190 -8.30 -6.55 -7.68
CA ALA A 190 -7.51 -7.19 -8.73
C ALA A 190 -6.29 -7.92 -8.15
N ARG A 191 -5.49 -7.24 -7.30
CA ARG A 191 -4.29 -7.86 -6.71
C ARG A 191 -4.62 -8.99 -5.75
N LEU A 192 -5.65 -8.83 -4.90
CA LEU A 192 -6.05 -9.86 -3.95
C LEU A 192 -6.63 -11.10 -4.64
N ALA A 193 -7.35 -10.93 -5.76
CA ALA A 193 -7.77 -12.06 -6.58
C ALA A 193 -6.56 -12.85 -7.12
N THR A 194 -5.50 -12.15 -7.55
CA THR A 194 -4.27 -12.79 -8.01
C THR A 194 -3.53 -13.49 -6.87
N TYR A 195 -3.40 -12.86 -5.71
CA TYR A 195 -2.75 -13.45 -4.54
C TYR A 195 -3.54 -14.63 -4.00
N GLY A 196 -4.89 -14.53 -3.93
CA GLY A 196 -5.74 -15.65 -3.53
C GLY A 196 -5.58 -16.87 -4.43
N ALA A 197 -5.49 -16.67 -5.73
CA ALA A 197 -5.23 -17.75 -6.68
C ALA A 197 -3.82 -18.35 -6.54
N ALA A 198 -2.80 -17.53 -6.24
CA ALA A 198 -1.42 -17.96 -6.09
C ALA A 198 -1.14 -18.66 -4.74
N TYR A 199 -1.74 -18.15 -3.66
CA TYR A 199 -1.45 -18.60 -2.29
C TYR A 199 -2.58 -19.41 -1.63
N SER A 200 -3.59 -19.83 -2.39
CA SER A 200 -4.84 -20.45 -1.89
C SER A 200 -4.65 -21.76 -1.10
N THR A 201 -3.47 -22.35 -1.13
CA THR A 201 -3.22 -23.65 -0.50
C THR A 201 -2.28 -23.63 0.70
N ALA A 202 -1.57 -22.52 0.96
CA ALA A 202 -0.50 -22.53 1.97
C ALA A 202 -0.41 -21.30 2.89
N ALA A 203 -1.07 -20.18 2.57
CA ALA A 203 -0.74 -18.90 3.20
C ALA A 203 -1.79 -18.37 4.19
N PHE A 204 -3.00 -18.88 4.19
CA PHE A 204 -4.05 -18.51 5.15
C PHE A 204 -4.42 -19.70 6.01
N ASP A 205 -3.98 -19.72 7.25
CA ASP A 205 -4.47 -20.60 8.29
C ASP A 205 -5.60 -19.87 9.05
N PRO A 206 -6.88 -20.31 8.91
CA PRO A 206 -8.01 -19.62 9.52
C PRO A 206 -7.96 -19.50 11.05
N ALA A 207 -7.19 -20.34 11.72
CA ALA A 207 -6.93 -20.29 13.15
C ALA A 207 -5.59 -19.60 13.47
N GLY A 208 -4.84 -19.14 12.43
CA GLY A 208 -3.48 -18.70 12.54
C GLY A 208 -3.32 -17.27 13.06
N ARG A 209 -2.14 -17.01 13.60
CA ARG A 209 -1.70 -15.70 14.09
C ARG A 209 -1.82 -14.59 13.00
N GLN A 210 -1.73 -14.96 11.71
CA GLN A 210 -1.79 -14.04 10.59
C GLN A 210 -3.16 -13.37 10.48
N GLU A 211 -4.23 -14.15 10.56
CA GLU A 211 -5.59 -13.62 10.47
C GLU A 211 -5.96 -12.73 11.64
N GLN A 212 -5.51 -13.12 12.85
CA GLN A 212 -5.71 -12.28 14.03
C GLN A 212 -5.02 -10.92 13.87
N LEU A 213 -3.81 -10.86 13.30
CA LEU A 213 -3.10 -9.62 13.05
C LEU A 213 -3.76 -8.78 11.94
N VAL A 214 -4.26 -9.41 10.87
CA VAL A 214 -5.01 -8.73 9.81
C VAL A 214 -6.33 -8.18 10.35
N LEU A 215 -7.07 -8.97 11.15
CA LEU A 215 -8.31 -8.53 11.76
C LEU A 215 -8.07 -7.38 12.74
N ALA A 216 -7.07 -7.51 13.62
CA ALA A 216 -6.70 -6.46 14.56
C ALA A 216 -6.27 -5.17 13.86
N GLY A 217 -5.46 -5.27 12.80
CA GLY A 217 -5.06 -4.15 11.96
C GLY A 217 -6.25 -3.48 11.26
N THR A 218 -7.21 -4.28 10.78
CA THR A 218 -8.43 -3.76 10.14
C THR A 218 -9.29 -2.99 11.13
N LEU A 219 -9.58 -3.56 12.31
CA LEU A 219 -10.39 -2.91 13.33
C LEU A 219 -9.73 -1.64 13.87
N ALA A 220 -8.41 -1.69 14.10
CA ALA A 220 -7.64 -0.53 14.49
C ALA A 220 -7.62 0.55 13.40
N GLY A 221 -7.53 0.14 12.12
CA GLY A 221 -7.64 1.03 10.97
C GLY A 221 -8.99 1.75 10.91
N PHE A 222 -10.10 1.05 11.16
CA PHE A 222 -11.42 1.69 11.24
C PHE A 222 -11.50 2.70 12.39
N GLY A 223 -11.01 2.33 13.58
CA GLY A 223 -10.91 3.24 14.72
C GLY A 223 -10.07 4.47 14.42
N GLY A 224 -8.94 4.29 13.74
CA GLY A 224 -8.07 5.38 13.29
C GLY A 224 -8.75 6.31 12.30
N ALA A 225 -9.43 5.78 11.28
CA ALA A 225 -10.20 6.59 10.34
C ALA A 225 -11.32 7.38 11.03
N TRP A 226 -12.03 6.74 11.95
CA TRP A 226 -13.12 7.38 12.69
C TRP A 226 -12.63 8.48 13.64
N THR A 227 -11.56 8.23 14.40
CA THR A 227 -10.95 9.23 15.28
C THR A 227 -10.36 10.40 14.52
N ALA A 228 -9.79 10.14 13.34
CA ALA A 228 -9.25 11.19 12.47
C ALA A 228 -10.29 12.26 12.12
N THR A 229 -11.54 11.87 11.92
CA THR A 229 -12.62 12.84 11.63
C THR A 229 -12.84 13.85 12.76
N ARG A 230 -12.32 13.61 13.96
CA ARG A 230 -12.57 14.42 15.18
C ARG A 230 -11.36 15.18 15.73
N PHE A 231 -10.11 14.73 15.44
CA PHE A 231 -8.93 15.18 16.20
C PHE A 231 -7.75 15.70 15.37
N LEU A 232 -7.83 15.79 14.07
CA LEU A 232 -6.62 15.95 13.22
C LEU A 232 -6.20 17.39 12.91
N ASP A 233 -6.75 18.39 13.55
CA ASP A 233 -6.28 19.78 13.39
C ASP A 233 -4.88 20.06 13.95
N LYS A 234 -4.25 19.06 14.61
CA LYS A 234 -3.00 19.21 15.36
C LYS A 234 -1.77 18.52 14.80
N VAL A 235 -1.88 17.73 13.72
CA VAL A 235 -0.74 16.96 13.16
C VAL A 235 -0.23 17.62 11.89
N THR A 236 1.06 17.96 11.86
CA THR A 236 1.68 18.49 10.65
C THR A 236 1.93 17.37 9.63
N ILE A 237 1.29 17.47 8.47
CA ILE A 237 1.42 16.52 7.36
C ILE A 237 2.91 16.33 6.95
N ALA A 238 3.72 17.38 7.05
CA ALA A 238 5.13 17.35 6.67
C ALA A 238 5.98 16.43 7.57
N GLY A 239 5.87 16.56 8.91
CA GLY A 239 6.63 15.72 9.84
C GLY A 239 6.29 14.23 9.70
N LEU A 240 5.02 13.95 9.43
CA LEU A 240 4.55 12.61 9.22
C LEU A 240 5.09 11.97 7.93
N ARG A 241 5.11 12.72 6.81
CA ARG A 241 5.70 12.24 5.55
C ARG A 241 7.16 11.89 5.72
N THR A 242 7.92 12.70 6.46
CA THR A 242 9.33 12.43 6.76
C THR A 242 9.48 11.13 7.56
N LEU A 243 8.66 10.93 8.57
CA LEU A 243 8.67 9.68 9.35
C LEU A 243 8.36 8.46 8.48
N VAL A 244 7.31 8.55 7.64
CA VAL A 244 6.93 7.47 6.73
C VAL A 244 8.06 7.17 5.74
N ALA A 245 8.64 8.19 5.11
CA ALA A 245 9.75 8.01 4.19
C ALA A 245 10.98 7.38 4.87
N ALA A 246 11.29 7.78 6.09
CA ALA A 246 12.37 7.18 6.87
C ALA A 246 12.11 5.71 7.21
N LEU A 247 10.88 5.36 7.62
CA LEU A 247 10.48 3.97 7.87
C LEU A 247 10.54 3.12 6.59
N MET A 248 10.03 3.64 5.47
CA MET A 248 10.12 2.96 4.17
C MET A 248 11.58 2.72 3.77
N ALA A 249 12.45 3.71 3.95
CA ALA A 249 13.86 3.60 3.63
C ALA A 249 14.55 2.55 4.51
N ALA A 250 14.32 2.59 5.82
CA ALA A 250 14.92 1.62 6.76
C ALA A 250 14.47 0.19 6.45
N ILE A 251 13.17 -0.04 6.25
CA ILE A 251 12.62 -1.36 5.92
C ILE A 251 13.06 -1.80 4.51
N GLY A 252 13.06 -0.89 3.54
CA GLY A 252 13.55 -1.18 2.19
C GLY A 252 15.01 -1.62 2.19
N LEU A 253 15.87 -0.97 2.95
CA LEU A 253 17.27 -1.39 3.14
C LEU A 253 17.36 -2.76 3.81
N ALA A 254 16.59 -2.99 4.87
CA ALA A 254 16.57 -4.27 5.57
C ALA A 254 16.10 -5.42 4.67
N MET A 255 15.09 -5.19 3.81
CA MET A 255 14.64 -6.15 2.78
C MET A 255 15.71 -6.41 1.71
N CYS A 256 16.35 -5.36 1.19
CA CYS A 256 17.42 -5.50 0.20
C CYS A 256 18.63 -6.25 0.78
N ALA A 257 18.90 -6.09 2.07
CA ALA A 257 19.94 -6.82 2.75
C ALA A 257 19.52 -8.26 3.13
N GLY A 258 18.24 -8.62 3.02
CA GLY A 258 17.72 -9.91 3.46
C GLY A 258 17.70 -10.09 4.97
N LEU A 259 17.62 -8.97 5.72
CA LEU A 259 17.47 -8.98 7.18
C LEU A 259 16.04 -9.29 7.60
N ILE A 260 15.09 -8.98 6.73
CA ILE A 260 13.64 -9.20 6.88
C ILE A 260 13.03 -9.60 5.53
N GLY A 261 11.97 -10.42 5.56
CA GLY A 261 11.21 -10.79 4.37
C GLY A 261 11.28 -12.23 3.95
#